data_4543324792a02ed31dcb19671dd68eaa
#
_entry.id   4543324792a02ed31dcb19671dd68eaa
#
_cell.length_a   1.000
_cell.length_b   1.000
_cell.length_c   1.000
_cell.angle_alpha   90.00
_cell.angle_beta   90.00
_cell.angle_gamma   90.00
#
_symmetry.space_group_name_H-M   'P 1'
#
loop_
_entity.id
_entity.type
_entity.pdbx_description
1 polymer ?
#
loop_
_entity_poly.entity_id
_entity_poly.type
_entity_poly.pdbx_seq_one_letter_code
_entity_poly.pdbx_strand_id
1 'polypeptide(L)'
;GAGFSHEAFGSQAVFRSALMALSHPGRCIPVEHDAELPRHGNAAAAVFLLAMLDADCGLWLSPSLRDSDAAMWLRFHTGCQLVEHAAMAQFVWVGAGDSLPVLQSLRQGSDECPDQSATCVVDVGSLSASADADAQHWTLSGPGIREQATLSVTGLPSDFAEQWAHNHAGFPRGVDLFLATHDQLVGLPRTTRIHTPVEA
;
A
#
# COMPACT_ATOMS: atom_id res chain seq x y z
N GLY A 1 17.48 14.22 7.91
CA GLY A 1 18.06 13.89 6.60
C GLY A 1 17.26 14.45 5.46
N ALA A 2 17.87 14.69 4.32
CA ALA A 2 17.19 15.15 3.12
C ALA A 2 16.23 14.06 2.59
N GLY A 3 15.13 14.46 1.98
CA GLY A 3 14.29 13.57 1.21
C GLY A 3 15.03 13.05 -0.03
N PHE A 4 14.42 13.13 -1.21
CA PHE A 4 15.12 12.82 -2.46
C PHE A 4 16.26 13.82 -2.71
N SER A 5 17.40 13.34 -3.19
CA SER A 5 18.53 14.21 -3.54
C SER A 5 18.20 15.16 -4.71
N HIS A 6 17.36 14.67 -5.63
CA HIS A 6 16.74 15.44 -6.71
C HIS A 6 15.22 15.22 -6.63
N GLU A 7 14.53 16.04 -5.86
CA GLU A 7 13.13 15.84 -5.50
C GLU A 7 12.23 15.56 -6.72
N ALA A 8 12.36 16.35 -7.78
CA ALA A 8 11.52 16.18 -8.97
C ALA A 8 11.75 14.83 -9.67
N PHE A 9 12.99 14.42 -9.85
CA PHE A 9 13.32 13.17 -10.55
C PHE A 9 13.05 11.95 -9.67
N GLY A 10 13.39 12.01 -8.39
CA GLY A 10 13.13 10.93 -7.44
C GLY A 10 11.63 10.68 -7.28
N SER A 11 10.84 11.73 -7.12
CA SER A 11 9.39 11.65 -7.01
C SER A 11 8.74 11.09 -8.28
N GLN A 12 9.18 11.51 -9.47
CA GLN A 12 8.66 10.99 -10.74
C GLN A 12 8.98 9.51 -10.93
N ALA A 13 10.19 9.07 -10.57
CA ALA A 13 10.58 7.67 -10.67
C ALA A 13 9.73 6.77 -9.78
N VAL A 14 9.49 7.18 -8.54
CA VAL A 14 8.64 6.46 -7.60
C VAL A 14 7.18 6.48 -8.04
N PHE A 15 6.69 7.60 -8.52
CA PHE A 15 5.33 7.71 -9.07
C PHE A 15 5.11 6.75 -10.24
N ARG A 16 6.07 6.64 -11.15
CA ARG A 16 6.01 5.65 -12.25
C ARG A 16 5.99 4.22 -11.75
N SER A 17 6.79 3.91 -10.73
CA SER A 17 6.76 2.57 -10.10
C SER A 17 5.40 2.27 -9.49
N ALA A 18 4.78 3.24 -8.83
CA ALA A 18 3.44 3.09 -8.26
C ALA A 18 2.37 2.90 -9.34
N LEU A 19 2.43 3.66 -10.44
CA LEU A 19 1.54 3.47 -11.59
C LEU A 19 1.73 2.11 -12.24
N MET A 20 2.97 1.65 -12.37
CA MET A 20 3.29 0.32 -12.89
C MET A 20 2.70 -0.77 -12.00
N ALA A 21 2.81 -0.61 -10.67
CA ALA A 21 2.26 -1.56 -9.72
C ALA A 21 0.73 -1.67 -9.81
N LEU A 22 0.03 -0.56 -9.97
CA LEU A 22 -1.44 -0.55 -10.14
C LEU A 22 -1.89 -1.04 -11.50
N SER A 23 -1.13 -0.75 -12.56
CA SER A 23 -1.46 -1.18 -13.92
C SER A 23 -1.14 -2.65 -14.20
N HIS A 24 -0.29 -3.26 -13.37
CA HIS A 24 0.05 -4.70 -13.41
C HIS A 24 -0.15 -5.32 -12.02
N PRO A 25 -1.39 -5.46 -11.56
CA PRO A 25 -1.67 -5.92 -10.20
C PRO A 25 -1.00 -7.26 -9.89
N GLY A 26 -0.45 -7.39 -8.70
CA GLY A 26 0.27 -8.57 -8.25
C GLY A 26 1.71 -8.69 -8.72
N ARG A 27 2.17 -7.84 -9.63
CA ARG A 27 3.57 -7.82 -10.05
C ARG A 27 4.43 -7.15 -8.99
N CYS A 28 5.55 -7.77 -8.62
CA CYS A 28 6.55 -7.18 -7.74
C CYS A 28 7.34 -6.11 -8.52
N ILE A 29 7.12 -4.86 -8.20
CA ILE A 29 7.78 -3.73 -8.86
C ILE A 29 8.91 -3.23 -7.98
N PRO A 30 10.16 -3.21 -8.47
CA PRO A 30 11.26 -2.66 -7.71
C PRO A 30 11.11 -1.15 -7.56
N VAL A 31 11.48 -0.65 -6.38
CA VAL A 31 11.51 0.79 -6.08
C VAL A 31 12.95 1.18 -5.79
N GLU A 32 13.52 1.98 -6.66
CA GLU A 32 14.84 2.55 -6.50
C GLU A 32 14.71 4.00 -6.03
N HIS A 33 15.57 4.38 -5.10
CA HIS A 33 15.59 5.73 -4.55
C HIS A 33 16.96 6.07 -3.97
N ASP A 34 17.19 7.36 -3.79
CA ASP A 34 18.36 7.93 -3.14
C ASP A 34 18.00 8.76 -1.89
N ALA A 35 16.77 8.60 -1.39
CA ALA A 35 16.31 9.31 -0.22
C ALA A 35 16.94 8.77 1.06
N GLU A 36 17.23 9.65 2.01
CA GLU A 36 17.55 9.27 3.38
C GLU A 36 16.24 8.96 4.10
N LEU A 37 16.09 7.74 4.56
CA LEU A 37 14.84 7.20 5.07
C LEU A 37 14.81 7.17 6.60
N PRO A 38 13.61 7.14 7.20
CA PRO A 38 13.47 6.88 8.62
C PRO A 38 13.91 5.45 8.94
N ARG A 39 14.21 5.20 10.22
CA ARG A 39 14.63 3.89 10.70
C ARG A 39 13.50 2.88 10.77
N HIS A 40 12.27 3.35 10.92
CA HIS A 40 11.07 2.53 11.08
C HIS A 40 10.20 2.60 9.82
N GLY A 41 9.51 1.50 9.57
CA GLY A 41 8.71 1.33 8.37
C GLY A 41 9.51 0.80 7.19
N ASN A 42 8.84 0.12 6.29
CA ASN A 42 9.46 -0.43 5.10
C ASN A 42 9.83 0.68 4.11
N ALA A 43 11.01 0.59 3.54
CA ALA A 43 11.57 1.65 2.73
C ALA A 43 10.72 1.98 1.49
N ALA A 44 10.20 0.97 0.80
CA ALA A 44 9.34 1.21 -0.37
C ALA A 44 8.05 1.97 -0.02
N ALA A 45 7.48 1.71 1.16
CA ALA A 45 6.30 2.46 1.65
C ALA A 45 6.66 3.91 1.97
N ALA A 46 7.77 4.13 2.68
CA ALA A 46 8.22 5.49 3.04
C ALA A 46 8.48 6.33 1.80
N VAL A 47 9.16 5.77 0.80
CA VAL A 47 9.48 6.46 -0.46
C VAL A 47 8.22 6.73 -1.29
N PHE A 48 7.30 5.78 -1.34
CA PHE A 48 6.01 5.97 -1.99
C PHE A 48 5.25 7.15 -1.39
N LEU A 49 5.14 7.18 -0.06
CA LEU A 49 4.43 8.26 0.64
C LEU A 49 5.14 9.61 0.51
N LEU A 50 6.48 9.60 0.51
CA LEU A 50 7.25 10.81 0.25
C LEU A 50 6.91 11.43 -1.12
N ALA A 51 6.70 10.58 -2.13
CA ALA A 51 6.34 11.01 -3.48
C ALA A 51 4.88 11.46 -3.62
N MET A 52 3.97 10.88 -2.83
CA MET A 52 2.53 11.06 -3.00
C MET A 52 1.91 12.12 -2.09
N LEU A 53 2.47 12.33 -0.91
CA LEU A 53 1.90 13.23 0.08
C LEU A 53 2.25 14.69 -0.18
N ASP A 54 1.32 15.56 0.14
CA ASP A 54 1.51 17.01 0.21
C ASP A 54 0.82 17.59 1.46
N ALA A 55 0.84 18.90 1.59
CA ALA A 55 0.29 19.60 2.76
C ALA A 55 -1.24 19.46 2.89
N ASP A 56 -1.94 19.11 1.82
CA ASP A 56 -3.39 18.95 1.80
C ASP A 56 -3.82 17.50 2.11
N CYS A 57 -2.87 16.57 2.19
CA CYS A 57 -3.15 15.17 2.46
C CYS A 57 -3.23 14.86 3.95
N GLY A 58 -4.26 14.11 4.36
CA GLY A 58 -4.36 13.47 5.67
C GLY A 58 -3.74 12.07 5.62
N LEU A 59 -2.84 11.80 6.56
CA LEU A 59 -2.16 10.51 6.72
C LEU A 59 -2.49 9.91 8.09
N TRP A 60 -2.97 8.68 8.08
CA TRP A 60 -3.07 7.88 9.29
C TRP A 60 -1.95 6.84 9.33
N LEU A 61 -1.30 6.75 10.48
CA LEU A 61 -0.24 5.78 10.77
C LEU A 61 -0.71 4.79 11.82
N SER A 62 -0.42 3.51 11.61
CA SER A 62 -0.64 2.50 12.65
C SER A 62 0.28 2.74 13.86
N PRO A 63 -0.06 2.16 15.03
CA PRO A 63 0.60 2.54 16.29
C PRO A 63 2.13 2.47 16.27
N SER A 64 2.73 1.43 15.70
CA SER A 64 4.19 1.30 15.67
C SER A 64 4.88 2.40 14.85
N LEU A 65 4.22 2.87 13.80
CA LEU A 65 4.73 3.96 12.94
C LEU A 65 4.45 5.32 13.54
N ARG A 66 3.30 5.50 14.19
CA ARG A 66 2.92 6.76 14.81
C ARG A 66 3.92 7.21 15.86
N ASP A 67 4.42 6.26 16.66
CA ASP A 67 5.36 6.50 17.74
C ASP A 67 6.82 6.46 17.29
N SER A 68 7.07 6.38 15.98
CA SER A 68 8.39 6.25 15.39
C SER A 68 8.86 7.55 14.72
N ASP A 69 10.11 7.53 14.25
CA ASP A 69 10.71 8.62 13.48
C ASP A 69 10.05 8.82 12.09
N ALA A 70 9.34 7.82 11.59
CA ALA A 70 8.66 7.89 10.30
C ALA A 70 7.57 8.97 10.26
N ALA A 71 6.84 9.16 11.35
CA ALA A 71 5.79 10.17 11.45
C ALA A 71 6.33 11.59 11.26
N MET A 72 7.39 11.95 12.01
CA MET A 72 8.00 13.27 11.90
C MET A 72 8.73 13.46 10.57
N TRP A 73 9.35 12.41 10.06
CA TRP A 73 10.05 12.45 8.78
C TRP A 73 9.09 12.79 7.62
N LEU A 74 7.96 12.10 7.53
CA LEU A 74 6.96 12.37 6.50
C LEU A 74 6.35 13.77 6.65
N ARG A 75 6.02 14.15 7.86
CA ARG A 75 5.46 15.46 8.15
C ARG A 75 6.42 16.60 7.79
N PHE A 76 7.71 16.43 8.10
CA PHE A 76 8.74 17.41 7.77
C PHE A 76 8.93 17.57 6.25
N HIS A 77 9.00 16.46 5.52
CA HIS A 77 9.30 16.49 4.08
C HIS A 77 8.10 16.78 3.20
N THR A 78 6.89 16.44 3.62
CA THR A 78 5.69 16.57 2.79
C THR A 78 4.72 17.64 3.27
N GLY A 79 4.82 18.04 4.53
CA GLY A 79 3.85 18.94 5.16
C GLY A 79 2.49 18.28 5.43
N CYS A 80 2.36 16.96 5.24
CA CYS A 80 1.10 16.26 5.41
C CYS A 80 0.52 16.43 6.82
N GLN A 81 -0.78 16.23 6.93
CA GLN A 81 -1.50 16.30 8.20
C GLN A 81 -1.65 14.89 8.77
N LEU A 82 -1.13 14.65 9.98
CA LEU A 82 -1.36 13.39 10.68
C LEU A 82 -2.76 13.41 11.30
N VAL A 83 -3.57 12.41 10.97
CA VAL A 83 -4.94 12.30 11.47
C VAL A 83 -5.06 11.15 12.47
N GLU A 84 -5.92 11.30 13.48
CA GLU A 84 -6.09 10.31 14.55
C GLU A 84 -6.99 9.14 14.14
N HIS A 85 -7.91 9.37 13.21
CA HIS A 85 -8.87 8.37 12.77
C HIS A 85 -8.63 7.98 11.32
N ALA A 86 -8.45 6.70 11.08
CA ALA A 86 -8.18 6.16 9.74
C ALA A 86 -9.29 6.51 8.73
N ALA A 87 -10.54 6.61 9.19
CA ALA A 87 -11.68 7.00 8.35
C ALA A 87 -11.56 8.43 7.76
N MET A 88 -10.69 9.27 8.32
CA MET A 88 -10.48 10.64 7.86
C MET A 88 -9.28 10.78 6.92
N ALA A 89 -8.51 9.72 6.72
CA ALA A 89 -7.26 9.77 5.97
C ALA A 89 -7.47 9.54 4.48
N GLN A 90 -6.73 10.28 3.65
CA GLN A 90 -6.54 9.96 2.22
C GLN A 90 -5.51 8.84 2.03
N PHE A 91 -4.52 8.78 2.91
CA PHE A 91 -3.48 7.75 2.93
C PHE A 91 -3.42 7.08 4.29
N VAL A 92 -3.28 5.77 4.27
CA VAL A 92 -3.15 4.93 5.47
C VAL A 92 -1.89 4.10 5.33
N TRP A 93 -1.00 4.14 6.32
CA TRP A 93 0.20 3.32 6.35
C TRP A 93 0.18 2.41 7.58
N VAL A 94 0.19 1.12 7.34
CA VAL A 94 0.16 0.07 8.37
C VAL A 94 1.55 -0.56 8.47
N GLY A 95 2.17 -0.46 9.63
CA GLY A 95 3.48 -1.05 9.90
C GLY A 95 3.43 -2.56 10.04
N ALA A 96 4.57 -3.20 9.84
CA ALA A 96 4.70 -4.65 9.96
C ALA A 96 4.27 -5.13 11.36
N GLY A 97 3.40 -6.13 11.40
CA GLY A 97 2.87 -6.68 12.64
C GLY A 97 1.77 -5.88 13.32
N ASP A 98 1.46 -4.68 12.85
CA ASP A 98 0.33 -3.91 13.35
C ASP A 98 -1.00 -4.43 12.78
N SER A 99 -2.08 -4.22 13.53
CA SER A 99 -3.42 -4.56 13.06
C SER A 99 -3.82 -3.71 11.87
N LEU A 100 -4.33 -4.35 10.83
CA LEU A 100 -4.90 -3.69 9.67
C LEU A 100 -6.29 -3.12 10.06
N PRO A 101 -6.56 -1.83 9.84
CA PRO A 101 -7.92 -1.33 9.95
C PRO A 101 -8.87 -2.10 9.04
N VAL A 102 -10.12 -2.25 9.47
CA VAL A 102 -11.14 -2.83 8.59
C VAL A 102 -11.26 -1.97 7.33
N LEU A 103 -11.01 -2.55 6.16
CA LEU A 103 -10.92 -1.79 4.91
C LEU A 103 -12.21 -1.00 4.60
N GLN A 104 -13.37 -1.55 4.97
CA GLN A 104 -14.66 -0.88 4.79
C GLN A 104 -14.84 0.34 5.71
N SER A 105 -14.04 0.48 6.76
CA SER A 105 -14.06 1.67 7.65
C SER A 105 -13.25 2.83 7.08
N LEU A 106 -12.43 2.61 6.08
CA LEU A 106 -11.64 3.64 5.40
C LEU A 106 -12.51 4.39 4.39
N ARG A 107 -12.02 5.52 3.90
CA ARG A 107 -12.72 6.31 2.87
C ARG A 107 -12.90 5.47 1.61
N GLN A 108 -14.14 5.26 1.22
CA GLN A 108 -14.50 4.37 0.10
C GLN A 108 -14.64 5.12 -1.24
N GLY A 109 -14.66 6.44 -1.22
CA GLY A 109 -15.16 7.20 -2.34
C GLY A 109 -16.67 7.10 -2.46
N SER A 110 -17.21 7.57 -3.57
CA SER A 110 -18.64 7.43 -3.93
C SER A 110 -18.76 6.84 -5.31
N ASP A 111 -19.98 6.49 -5.70
CA ASP A 111 -20.24 5.99 -7.05
C ASP A 111 -19.90 7.04 -8.13
N GLU A 112 -20.06 8.32 -7.80
CA GLU A 112 -19.72 9.45 -8.67
C GLU A 112 -18.25 9.84 -8.63
N CYS A 113 -17.60 9.71 -7.46
CA CYS A 113 -16.21 10.09 -7.22
C CYS A 113 -15.45 8.95 -6.53
N PRO A 114 -15.25 7.80 -7.21
CA PRO A 114 -14.55 6.67 -6.60
C PRO A 114 -13.06 6.96 -6.30
N ASP A 115 -12.47 7.92 -6.98
CA ASP A 115 -11.09 8.39 -6.79
C ASP A 115 -10.88 9.16 -5.47
N GLN A 116 -11.94 9.59 -4.79
CA GLN A 116 -11.88 10.20 -3.46
C GLN A 116 -11.75 9.17 -2.32
N SER A 117 -11.43 7.95 -2.64
CA SER A 117 -11.16 6.87 -1.67
C SER A 117 -9.77 6.99 -1.05
N ALA A 118 -9.56 6.27 0.06
CA ALA A 118 -8.24 6.12 0.65
C ALA A 118 -7.35 5.21 -0.19
N THR A 119 -6.04 5.49 -0.13
CA THR A 119 -4.99 4.58 -0.55
C THR A 119 -4.31 4.02 0.70
N CYS A 120 -4.26 2.71 0.81
CA CYS A 120 -3.67 2.01 1.94
C CYS A 120 -2.33 1.40 1.54
N VAL A 121 -1.30 1.63 2.34
CA VAL A 121 0.02 1.00 2.16
C VAL A 121 0.27 0.10 3.37
N VAL A 122 0.55 -1.16 3.13
CA VAL A 122 0.75 -2.16 4.18
C VAL A 122 2.17 -2.71 4.08
N ASP A 123 2.93 -2.56 5.16
CA ASP A 123 4.24 -3.18 5.28
C ASP A 123 4.09 -4.69 5.44
N VAL A 124 4.79 -5.44 4.61
CA VAL A 124 4.79 -6.89 4.62
C VAL A 124 6.20 -7.43 4.81
N GLY A 125 6.31 -8.71 5.17
CA GLY A 125 7.60 -9.35 5.38
C GLY A 125 8.30 -9.68 4.08
N SER A 126 7.57 -10.27 3.13
CA SER A 126 8.10 -10.64 1.81
C SER A 126 7.02 -10.69 0.74
N LEU A 127 7.45 -10.49 -0.49
CA LEU A 127 6.64 -10.60 -1.70
C LEU A 127 7.39 -11.47 -2.70
N SER A 128 6.71 -12.45 -3.30
CA SER A 128 7.31 -13.34 -4.28
C SER A 128 6.27 -13.88 -5.25
N ALA A 129 6.68 -14.10 -6.50
CA ALA A 129 5.88 -14.84 -7.47
C ALA A 129 5.96 -16.37 -7.25
N SER A 130 6.92 -16.83 -6.45
CA SER A 130 7.14 -18.26 -6.14
C SER A 130 6.41 -18.66 -4.87
N ALA A 131 5.99 -19.93 -4.79
CA ALA A 131 5.38 -20.48 -3.60
C ALA A 131 6.39 -20.53 -2.43
N ASP A 132 5.97 -20.00 -1.27
CA ASP A 132 6.70 -20.06 -0.01
C ASP A 132 5.81 -20.72 1.05
N ALA A 133 6.35 -21.67 1.82
CA ALA A 133 5.58 -22.50 2.75
C ALA A 133 4.91 -21.67 3.87
N ASP A 134 5.53 -20.55 4.28
CA ASP A 134 5.04 -19.70 5.37
C ASP A 134 4.21 -18.50 4.89
N ALA A 135 3.96 -18.40 3.58
CA ALA A 135 3.26 -17.28 2.97
C ALA A 135 1.80 -17.61 2.69
N GLN A 136 0.98 -16.55 2.61
CA GLN A 136 -0.30 -16.63 1.93
C GLN A 136 -0.05 -16.72 0.42
N HIS A 137 -0.70 -17.67 -0.24
CA HIS A 137 -0.61 -17.88 -1.68
C HIS A 137 -1.90 -17.40 -2.34
N TRP A 138 -1.76 -16.50 -3.27
CA TRP A 138 -2.89 -15.95 -4.01
C TRP A 138 -2.74 -16.21 -5.50
N THR A 139 -3.88 -16.43 -6.13
CA THR A 139 -4.04 -16.26 -7.57
C THR A 139 -4.87 -15.00 -7.79
N LEU A 140 -4.35 -14.09 -8.60
CA LEU A 140 -4.96 -12.79 -8.86
C LEU A 140 -5.54 -12.75 -10.26
N SER A 141 -6.69 -12.10 -10.41
CA SER A 141 -7.33 -11.84 -11.70
C SER A 141 -7.95 -10.44 -11.73
N GLY A 142 -8.23 -9.96 -12.90
CA GLY A 142 -8.87 -8.67 -13.12
C GLY A 142 -8.14 -7.79 -14.13
N PRO A 143 -8.56 -6.53 -14.27
CA PRO A 143 -7.95 -5.59 -15.19
C PRO A 143 -6.45 -5.44 -14.97
N GLY A 144 -5.66 -5.44 -16.05
CA GLY A 144 -4.21 -5.35 -16.00
C GLY A 144 -3.49 -6.69 -15.82
N ILE A 145 -4.23 -7.77 -15.63
CA ILE A 145 -3.71 -9.14 -15.53
C ILE A 145 -4.20 -9.93 -16.74
N ARG A 146 -3.27 -10.50 -17.50
CA ARG A 146 -3.60 -11.13 -18.78
C ARG A 146 -4.45 -12.39 -18.63
N GLU A 147 -4.09 -13.27 -17.73
CA GLU A 147 -4.84 -14.48 -17.39
C GLU A 147 -4.98 -14.58 -15.88
N GLN A 148 -3.91 -14.96 -15.24
CA GLN A 148 -3.77 -15.01 -13.80
C GLN A 148 -2.35 -14.59 -13.40
N ALA A 149 -2.22 -14.00 -12.23
CA ALA A 149 -0.94 -13.76 -11.59
C ALA A 149 -0.91 -14.50 -10.26
N THR A 150 0.25 -14.98 -9.88
CA THR A 150 0.46 -15.61 -8.58
C THR A 150 1.30 -14.73 -7.69
N LEU A 151 0.95 -14.67 -6.42
CA LEU A 151 1.66 -13.88 -5.43
C LEU A 151 1.68 -14.60 -4.10
N SER A 152 2.86 -14.66 -3.48
CA SER A 152 3.05 -15.12 -2.11
C SER A 152 3.42 -13.95 -1.23
N VAL A 153 2.71 -13.79 -0.12
CA VAL A 153 2.87 -12.66 0.81
C VAL A 153 3.02 -13.19 2.23
N THR A 154 4.00 -12.68 2.97
CA THR A 154 4.13 -12.92 4.41
C THR A 154 3.83 -11.66 5.20
N GLY A 155 3.31 -11.80 6.41
CA GLY A 155 3.11 -10.69 7.34
C GLY A 155 1.74 -10.00 7.27
N LEU A 156 0.78 -10.58 6.55
CA LEU A 156 -0.61 -10.11 6.54
C LEU A 156 -1.48 -10.91 7.52
N PRO A 157 -2.56 -10.32 8.05
CA PRO A 157 -3.53 -11.05 8.82
C PRO A 157 -4.16 -12.17 7.99
N SER A 158 -4.51 -13.28 8.65
CA SER A 158 -5.04 -14.48 7.97
C SER A 158 -6.37 -14.24 7.25
N ASP A 159 -7.15 -13.24 7.66
CA ASP A 159 -8.43 -12.85 7.06
C ASP A 159 -8.29 -11.79 5.95
N PHE A 160 -7.08 -11.46 5.53
CA PHE A 160 -6.86 -10.39 4.54
C PHE A 160 -7.63 -10.64 3.23
N ALA A 161 -7.57 -11.85 2.70
CA ALA A 161 -8.27 -12.18 1.46
C ALA A 161 -9.79 -12.02 1.58
N GLU A 162 -10.36 -12.33 2.73
CA GLU A 162 -11.78 -12.12 3.03
C GLU A 162 -12.13 -10.63 3.07
N GLN A 163 -11.33 -9.82 3.78
CA GLN A 163 -11.51 -8.37 3.81
C GLN A 163 -11.39 -7.77 2.40
N TRP A 164 -10.45 -8.26 1.61
CA TRP A 164 -10.27 -7.80 0.23
C TRP A 164 -11.48 -8.14 -0.65
N ALA A 165 -12.06 -9.32 -0.48
CA ALA A 165 -13.28 -9.70 -1.20
C ALA A 165 -14.44 -8.75 -0.89
N HIS A 166 -14.60 -8.31 0.37
CA HIS A 166 -15.58 -7.30 0.73
C HIS A 166 -15.29 -5.94 0.09
N ASN A 167 -14.01 -5.53 0.05
CA ASN A 167 -13.59 -4.30 -0.63
C ASN A 167 -13.90 -4.34 -2.12
N HIS A 168 -13.59 -5.45 -2.79
CA HIS A 168 -13.87 -5.66 -4.20
C HIS A 168 -15.38 -5.63 -4.50
N ALA A 169 -16.19 -6.24 -3.64
CA ALA A 169 -17.64 -6.29 -3.82
C ALA A 169 -18.31 -4.93 -3.79
N GLY A 170 -17.67 -3.92 -3.21
CA GLY A 170 -18.17 -2.53 -3.17
C GLY A 170 -17.95 -1.73 -4.45
N PHE A 171 -17.25 -2.29 -5.45
CA PHE A 171 -16.96 -1.57 -6.71
C PHE A 171 -18.20 -0.84 -7.27
N PRO A 172 -18.09 0.43 -7.70
CA PRO A 172 -16.86 1.21 -7.94
C PRO A 172 -16.24 1.84 -6.68
N ARG A 173 -16.88 1.74 -5.54
CA ARG A 173 -16.33 2.17 -4.24
C ARG A 173 -15.32 1.15 -3.73
N GLY A 174 -14.47 1.58 -2.82
CA GLY A 174 -13.45 0.77 -2.19
C GLY A 174 -12.13 1.50 -2.06
N VAL A 175 -11.15 0.83 -1.49
CA VAL A 175 -9.79 1.36 -1.36
C VAL A 175 -8.86 0.67 -2.36
N ASP A 176 -7.85 1.38 -2.81
CA ASP A 176 -6.71 0.82 -3.51
C ASP A 176 -5.60 0.59 -2.49
N LEU A 177 -4.81 -0.45 -2.69
CA LEU A 177 -3.85 -0.88 -1.70
C LEU A 177 -2.51 -1.20 -2.35
N PHE A 178 -1.43 -0.91 -1.63
CA PHE A 178 -0.08 -1.33 -1.96
C PHE A 178 0.46 -2.20 -0.84
N LEU A 179 1.14 -3.27 -1.21
CA LEU A 179 1.97 -4.06 -0.31
C LEU A 179 3.42 -3.62 -0.52
N ALA A 180 4.14 -3.38 0.57
CA ALA A 180 5.49 -2.84 0.50
C ALA A 180 6.47 -3.68 1.30
N THR A 181 7.60 -4.00 0.68
CA THR A 181 8.82 -4.46 1.36
C THR A 181 9.82 -3.30 1.44
N HIS A 182 11.09 -3.58 1.75
CA HIS A 182 12.10 -2.53 1.75
C HIS A 182 12.43 -2.02 0.33
N ASP A 183 12.22 -2.83 -0.71
CA ASP A 183 12.63 -2.50 -2.08
C ASP A 183 11.58 -2.75 -3.16
N GLN A 184 10.39 -3.26 -2.80
CA GLN A 184 9.37 -3.62 -3.78
C GLN A 184 7.99 -3.10 -3.37
N LEU A 185 7.18 -2.79 -4.37
CA LEU A 185 5.74 -2.54 -4.25
C LEU A 185 4.96 -3.56 -5.09
N VAL A 186 3.85 -3.99 -4.54
CA VAL A 186 2.77 -4.67 -5.29
C VAL A 186 1.53 -3.82 -5.18
N GLY A 187 0.89 -3.54 -6.30
CA GLY A 187 -0.39 -2.84 -6.35
C GLY A 187 -1.56 -3.82 -6.34
N LEU A 188 -2.56 -3.48 -5.56
CA LEU A 188 -3.87 -4.14 -5.52
C LEU A 188 -4.93 -3.06 -5.71
N PRO A 189 -5.27 -2.69 -6.95
CA PRO A 189 -6.42 -1.82 -7.19
C PRO A 189 -7.71 -2.56 -6.81
N ARG A 190 -8.75 -1.82 -6.44
CA ARG A 190 -10.04 -2.38 -5.98
C ARG A 190 -10.70 -3.34 -6.97
N THR A 191 -10.31 -3.28 -8.23
CA THR A 191 -10.79 -4.17 -9.29
C THR A 191 -10.14 -5.54 -9.32
N THR A 192 -9.07 -5.74 -8.57
CA THR A 192 -8.35 -7.02 -8.50
C THR A 192 -9.09 -8.00 -7.61
N ARG A 193 -9.25 -9.23 -8.10
CA ARG A 193 -9.77 -10.36 -7.32
C ARG A 193 -8.64 -11.21 -6.78
N ILE A 194 -8.74 -11.57 -5.52
CA ILE A 194 -7.84 -12.51 -4.86
C ILE A 194 -8.56 -13.86 -4.74
N HIS A 195 -7.93 -14.91 -5.26
CA HIS A 195 -8.34 -16.29 -5.07
C HIS A 195 -7.32 -16.98 -4.18
N THR A 196 -7.80 -17.59 -3.10
CA THR A 196 -6.99 -18.40 -2.21
C THR A 196 -7.15 -19.88 -2.56
N PRO A 197 -6.13 -20.75 -2.30
CA PRO A 197 -6.31 -22.18 -2.43
C PRO A 197 -7.47 -22.65 -1.55
N VAL A 198 -8.36 -23.46 -2.10
CA VAL A 198 -9.39 -24.13 -1.31
C VAL A 198 -8.67 -25.14 -0.43
N GLU A 199 -8.78 -25.00 0.88
CA GLU A 199 -8.34 -26.07 1.80
C GLU A 199 -9.12 -27.33 1.47
N ALA A 200 -8.35 -28.36 1.12
CA ALA A 200 -8.92 -29.66 0.77
C ALA A 200 -9.34 -30.41 2.05
#